data_428ff25443be6cc47612403f76f2308b
#
_entry.id   428ff25443be6cc47612403f76f2308b
#
_cell.length_a   1.000
_cell.length_b   1.000
_cell.length_c   1.000
_cell.angle_alpha   90.00
_cell.angle_beta   90.00
_cell.angle_gamma   90.00
#
_symmetry.space_group_name_H-M   'P 1'
#
loop_
_entity.id
_entity.type
_entity.pdbx_description
1 polymer ?
#
loop_
_entity_poly.entity_id
_entity_poly.type
_entity_poly.pdbx_seq_one_letter_code
_entity_poly.pdbx_strand_id
1 'polypeptide(L)'
;MKRFIKNTLHGLLHFGSLGGRDSRQTFCDICKGFLLLALFGIFACAWRNTLAALYLRDLLVISEEGCWVICILFELFLLCAFATAALRRWQDLDIRIPPNDSLGRLITRARFWQVLTTEEGSTEPNQHGPAPADNPVPLINEQDLKEDILQKLFVDLDSETDGLK
;
A
#
# COMPACT_ATOMS: atom_id res chain seq x y z
N MET A 1 -1.05 3.19 19.50
CA MET A 1 0.18 2.41 19.27
C MET A 1 -0.07 0.92 19.02
N LYS A 2 -0.78 0.17 19.89
CA LYS A 2 -1.05 -1.27 19.68
C LYS A 2 -1.74 -1.60 18.35
N ARG A 3 -2.75 -0.81 17.92
CA ARG A 3 -3.46 -1.00 16.65
C ARG A 3 -2.52 -0.82 15.44
N PHE A 4 -1.72 0.23 15.45
CA PHE A 4 -0.73 0.52 14.40
C PHE A 4 0.23 -0.66 14.19
N ILE A 5 0.85 -1.17 15.28
CA ILE A 5 1.75 -2.33 15.21
C ILE A 5 1.02 -3.57 14.68
N LYS A 6 -0.21 -3.83 15.15
CA LYS A 6 -1.03 -4.95 14.68
C LYS A 6 -1.30 -4.85 13.18
N ASN A 7 -1.68 -3.67 12.69
CA ASN A 7 -2.00 -3.46 11.28
C ASN A 7 -0.76 -3.56 10.38
N THR A 8 0.39 -3.01 10.82
CA THR A 8 1.67 -3.18 10.13
C THR A 8 2.06 -4.66 10.04
N LEU A 9 1.96 -5.39 11.14
CA LEU A 9 2.24 -6.82 11.18
C LEU A 9 1.26 -7.62 10.31
N HIS A 10 -0.03 -7.23 10.30
CA HIS A 10 -1.03 -7.80 9.41
C HIS A 10 -0.60 -7.69 7.95
N GLY A 11 -0.14 -6.51 7.51
CA GLY A 11 0.38 -6.30 6.16
C GLY A 11 1.56 -7.23 5.81
N LEU A 12 2.48 -7.43 6.75
CA LEU A 12 3.63 -8.33 6.57
C LEU A 12 3.22 -9.81 6.54
N LEU A 13 2.34 -10.24 7.44
CA LEU A 13 1.93 -11.65 7.55
C LEU A 13 1.03 -12.09 6.40
N HIS A 14 0.27 -11.17 5.82
CA HIS A 14 -0.59 -11.44 4.67
C HIS A 14 0.07 -11.08 3.33
N PHE A 15 1.40 -10.98 3.32
CA PHE A 15 2.19 -10.88 2.11
C PHE A 15 1.86 -12.04 1.15
N GLY A 16 1.56 -11.70 -0.10
CA GLY A 16 1.17 -12.69 -1.11
C GLY A 16 -0.28 -13.18 -1.05
N SER A 17 -1.05 -12.83 -0.01
CA SER A 17 -2.50 -13.07 -0.01
C SER A 17 -3.20 -11.99 -0.82
N LEU A 18 -3.63 -12.33 -2.02
CA LEU A 18 -4.37 -11.42 -2.91
C LEU A 18 -5.89 -11.40 -2.60
N GLY A 19 -6.36 -12.28 -1.74
CA GLY A 19 -7.75 -12.30 -1.27
C GLY A 19 -7.93 -11.48 -0.01
N GLY A 20 -9.16 -10.97 0.18
CA GLY A 20 -9.53 -10.18 1.34
C GLY A 20 -9.59 -8.68 1.07
N ARG A 21 -9.97 -7.94 2.09
CA ARG A 21 -10.21 -6.49 2.01
C ARG A 21 -9.51 -5.81 3.19
N ASP A 22 -8.86 -4.68 2.93
CA ASP A 22 -8.25 -3.84 3.96
C ASP A 22 -9.00 -2.51 4.04
N SER A 23 -9.48 -2.15 5.24
CA SER A 23 -10.09 -0.84 5.45
C SER A 23 -9.11 0.29 5.21
N ARG A 24 -9.63 1.50 4.96
CA ARG A 24 -8.82 2.72 4.80
C ARG A 24 -7.80 2.88 5.94
N GLN A 25 -8.25 2.71 7.18
CA GLN A 25 -7.38 2.90 8.33
C GLN A 25 -6.30 1.82 8.44
N THR A 26 -6.65 0.56 8.18
CA THR A 26 -5.69 -0.55 8.13
C THR A 26 -4.64 -0.30 7.06
N PHE A 27 -5.06 0.08 5.84
CA PHE A 27 -4.17 0.41 4.75
C PHE A 27 -3.22 1.58 5.09
N CYS A 28 -3.75 2.69 5.63
CA CYS A 28 -2.92 3.83 6.04
C CYS A 28 -1.90 3.47 7.13
N ASP A 29 -2.27 2.62 8.08
CA ASP A 29 -1.35 2.14 9.12
C ASP A 29 -0.24 1.26 8.51
N ILE A 30 -0.58 0.39 7.56
CA ILE A 30 0.38 -0.43 6.81
C ILE A 30 1.36 0.47 6.04
N CYS A 31 0.86 1.47 5.30
CA CYS A 31 1.71 2.41 4.55
C CYS A 31 2.72 3.13 5.46
N LYS A 32 2.26 3.68 6.59
CA LYS A 32 3.13 4.34 7.56
C LYS A 32 4.15 3.37 8.17
N GLY A 33 3.71 2.15 8.51
CA GLY A 33 4.57 1.13 9.08
C GLY A 33 5.66 0.69 8.10
N PHE A 34 5.31 0.48 6.85
CA PHE A 34 6.27 0.09 5.81
C PHE A 34 7.25 1.21 5.48
N LEU A 35 6.78 2.46 5.43
CA LEU A 35 7.68 3.61 5.29
C LEU A 35 8.70 3.68 6.43
N LEU A 36 8.27 3.48 7.67
CA LEU A 36 9.19 3.47 8.82
C LEU A 36 10.18 2.31 8.74
N LEU A 37 9.74 1.11 8.32
CA LEU A 37 10.62 -0.05 8.16
C LEU A 37 11.63 0.17 7.02
N ALA A 38 11.22 0.74 5.89
CA ALA A 38 12.11 1.06 4.78
C ALA A 38 13.15 2.09 5.20
N LEU A 39 12.74 3.19 5.84
CA LEU A 39 13.67 4.19 6.37
C LEU A 39 14.65 3.60 7.40
N PHE A 40 14.17 2.70 8.26
CA PHE A 40 15.03 2.00 9.21
C PHE A 40 16.04 1.07 8.51
N GLY A 41 15.61 0.34 7.46
CA GLY A 41 16.48 -0.50 6.65
C GLY A 41 17.61 0.31 5.99
N ILE A 42 17.26 1.41 5.33
CA ILE A 42 18.23 2.33 4.70
C ILE A 42 19.19 2.91 5.75
N PHE A 43 18.64 3.38 6.88
CA PHE A 43 19.45 3.93 7.98
C PHE A 43 20.40 2.89 8.57
N ALA A 44 19.93 1.67 8.82
CA ALA A 44 20.76 0.57 9.33
C ALA A 44 21.91 0.25 8.38
N CYS A 45 21.68 0.26 7.06
CA CYS A 45 22.72 0.07 6.07
C CYS A 45 23.72 1.24 6.04
N ALA A 46 23.24 2.47 6.07
CA ALA A 46 24.10 3.65 6.08
C ALA A 46 24.96 3.74 7.36
N TRP A 47 24.39 3.37 8.51
CA TRP A 47 25.07 3.43 9.81
C TRP A 47 25.96 2.21 10.10
N ARG A 48 25.86 1.16 9.31
CA ARG A 48 26.62 -0.09 9.51
C ARG A 48 28.10 0.15 9.72
N ASN A 49 28.73 0.99 8.88
CA ASN A 49 30.17 1.24 8.96
C ASN A 49 30.58 1.87 10.29
N THR A 50 29.70 2.65 10.89
CA THR A 50 29.92 3.29 12.20
C THR A 50 29.70 2.30 13.34
N LEU A 51 28.65 1.48 13.28
CA LEU A 51 28.36 0.45 14.30
C LEU A 51 29.32 -0.74 14.22
N ALA A 52 29.72 -1.15 13.03
CA ALA A 52 30.72 -2.21 12.85
C ALA A 52 32.12 -1.78 13.36
N ALA A 53 32.46 -0.50 13.22
CA ALA A 53 33.68 0.04 13.79
C ALA A 53 33.66 0.08 15.33
N LEU A 54 32.46 0.16 15.94
CA LEU A 54 32.35 0.33 17.39
C LEU A 54 32.19 -0.97 18.19
N TYR A 55 31.45 -1.99 17.71
CA TYR A 55 31.15 -3.16 18.58
C TYR A 55 30.79 -4.48 17.89
N LEU A 56 30.62 -4.55 16.56
CA LEU A 56 30.01 -5.72 15.90
C LEU A 56 30.87 -6.36 14.81
N ARG A 57 32.11 -5.93 14.64
CA ARG A 57 33.01 -6.41 13.58
C ARG A 57 33.21 -7.93 13.64
N ASP A 58 33.20 -8.49 14.82
CA ASP A 58 33.43 -9.91 15.04
C ASP A 58 32.15 -10.77 15.06
N LEU A 59 30.97 -10.15 15.16
CA LEU A 59 29.69 -10.85 15.25
C LEU A 59 28.99 -10.97 13.90
N LEU A 60 29.20 -10.06 12.97
CA LEU A 60 28.61 -10.05 11.64
C LEU A 60 29.67 -10.34 10.58
N VAL A 61 29.92 -11.62 10.34
CA VAL A 61 30.77 -12.15 9.25
C VAL A 61 30.19 -11.84 7.83
N ILE A 62 29.30 -10.85 7.73
CA ILE A 62 28.67 -10.47 6.47
C ILE A 62 29.54 -9.41 5.79
N SER A 63 29.98 -9.70 4.56
CA SER A 63 30.70 -8.74 3.72
C SER A 63 29.84 -7.49 3.44
N GLU A 64 30.49 -6.38 3.07
CA GLU A 64 29.76 -5.16 2.71
C GLU A 64 28.75 -5.38 1.60
N GLU A 65 29.13 -6.13 0.58
CA GLU A 65 28.27 -6.53 -0.54
C GLU A 65 27.07 -7.36 -0.06
N GLY A 66 27.30 -8.32 0.86
CA GLY A 66 26.23 -9.13 1.44
C GLY A 66 25.19 -8.30 2.19
N CYS A 67 25.59 -7.25 2.89
CA CYS A 67 24.67 -6.33 3.56
C CYS A 67 23.79 -5.58 2.56
N TRP A 68 24.34 -5.07 1.49
CA TRP A 68 23.57 -4.38 0.45
C TRP A 68 22.56 -5.33 -0.21
N VAL A 69 22.96 -6.59 -0.49
CA VAL A 69 22.05 -7.59 -1.01
C VAL A 69 20.88 -7.86 -0.08
N ILE A 70 21.15 -8.01 1.23
CA ILE A 70 20.09 -8.21 2.23
C ILE A 70 19.15 -7.00 2.28
N CYS A 71 19.68 -5.79 2.26
CA CYS A 71 18.86 -4.57 2.21
C CYS A 71 17.96 -4.52 0.98
N ILE A 72 18.51 -4.76 -0.20
CA ILE A 72 17.74 -4.76 -1.44
C ILE A 72 16.63 -5.81 -1.39
N LEU A 73 16.93 -7.02 -0.92
CA LEU A 73 15.92 -8.08 -0.78
C LEU A 73 14.83 -7.70 0.22
N PHE A 74 15.19 -7.04 1.33
CA PHE A 74 14.25 -6.55 2.32
C PHE A 74 13.33 -5.46 1.74
N GLU A 75 13.89 -4.48 1.02
CA GLU A 75 13.10 -3.42 0.36
C GLU A 75 12.18 -3.99 -0.72
N LEU A 76 12.65 -4.95 -1.51
CA LEU A 76 11.81 -5.65 -2.49
C LEU A 76 10.66 -6.40 -1.80
N PHE A 77 10.92 -7.07 -0.68
CA PHE A 77 9.88 -7.71 0.12
C PHE A 77 8.84 -6.70 0.61
N LEU A 78 9.27 -5.56 1.17
CA LEU A 78 8.36 -4.49 1.60
C LEU A 78 7.53 -3.93 0.43
N LEU A 79 8.15 -3.75 -0.74
CA LEU A 79 7.46 -3.27 -1.93
C LEU A 79 6.37 -4.26 -2.38
N CYS A 80 6.67 -5.55 -2.39
CA CYS A 80 5.68 -6.59 -2.72
C CYS A 80 4.56 -6.65 -1.67
N ALA A 81 4.88 -6.53 -0.38
CA ALA A 81 3.89 -6.50 0.68
C ALA A 81 3.00 -5.24 0.59
N PHE A 82 3.57 -4.10 0.21
CA PHE A 82 2.82 -2.88 -0.06
C PHE A 82 1.88 -3.03 -1.26
N ALA A 83 2.35 -3.63 -2.36
CA ALA A 83 1.52 -3.88 -3.54
C ALA A 83 0.31 -4.77 -3.21
N THR A 84 0.50 -5.84 -2.41
CA THR A 84 -0.61 -6.70 -1.97
C THR A 84 -1.59 -5.97 -1.07
N ALA A 85 -1.12 -5.11 -0.16
CA ALA A 85 -1.99 -4.28 0.68
C ALA A 85 -2.80 -3.27 -0.17
N ALA A 86 -2.16 -2.64 -1.18
CA ALA A 86 -2.84 -1.73 -2.10
C ALA A 86 -3.92 -2.45 -2.92
N LEU A 87 -3.67 -3.69 -3.37
CA LEU A 87 -4.68 -4.50 -4.07
C LEU A 87 -5.85 -4.85 -3.17
N ARG A 88 -5.62 -5.27 -1.92
CA ARG A 88 -6.71 -5.55 -0.97
C ARG A 88 -7.52 -4.29 -0.66
N ARG A 89 -6.85 -3.14 -0.55
CA ARG A 89 -7.54 -1.86 -0.37
C ARG A 89 -8.36 -1.48 -1.60
N TRP A 90 -7.86 -1.71 -2.81
CA TRP A 90 -8.61 -1.53 -4.05
C TRP A 90 -9.86 -2.43 -4.09
N GLN A 91 -9.73 -3.68 -3.67
CA GLN A 91 -10.84 -4.63 -3.57
C GLN A 91 -11.90 -4.19 -2.52
N ASP A 92 -11.49 -3.45 -1.49
CA ASP A 92 -12.41 -2.89 -0.50
C ASP A 92 -13.26 -1.75 -1.07
N LEU A 93 -12.73 -1.00 -2.02
CA LEU A 93 -13.48 0.05 -2.74
C LEU A 93 -14.49 -0.53 -3.74
N ASP A 94 -14.36 -1.81 -4.11
CA ASP A 94 -15.23 -2.52 -5.07
C ASP A 94 -15.40 -1.78 -6.41
N ILE A 95 -14.33 -1.11 -6.87
CA ILE A 95 -14.32 -0.33 -8.12
C ILE A 95 -13.81 -1.19 -9.25
N ARG A 96 -14.58 -1.27 -10.33
CA ARG A 96 -14.18 -1.97 -11.55
C ARG A 96 -13.39 -1.03 -12.45
N ILE A 97 -12.23 -1.49 -12.93
CA ILE A 97 -11.44 -0.76 -13.91
C ILE A 97 -12.20 -0.78 -15.25
N PRO A 98 -12.42 0.38 -15.87
CA PRO A 98 -13.03 0.44 -17.20
C PRO A 98 -12.23 -0.39 -18.22
N PRO A 99 -12.89 -1.03 -19.20
CA PRO A 99 -12.22 -1.92 -20.15
C PRO A 99 -11.13 -1.23 -21.00
N ASN A 100 -11.21 0.08 -21.14
CA ASN A 100 -10.26 0.88 -21.92
C ASN A 100 -9.05 1.35 -21.10
N ASP A 101 -8.99 1.08 -19.79
CA ASP A 101 -7.89 1.48 -18.94
C ASP A 101 -7.15 0.25 -18.37
N SER A 102 -5.94 0.43 -17.91
CA SER A 102 -5.14 -0.63 -17.30
C SER A 102 -4.74 -0.24 -15.88
N LEU A 103 -4.66 -1.25 -15.00
CA LEU A 103 -4.17 -1.05 -13.64
C LEU A 103 -2.79 -0.36 -13.63
N GLY A 104 -1.93 -0.67 -14.60
CA GLY A 104 -0.62 -0.05 -14.72
C GLY A 104 -0.67 1.47 -14.93
N ARG A 105 -1.63 1.97 -15.71
CA ARG A 105 -1.84 3.43 -15.86
C ARG A 105 -2.39 4.07 -14.59
N LEU A 106 -3.28 3.39 -13.88
CA LEU A 106 -3.85 3.92 -12.64
C LEU A 106 -2.80 4.08 -11.55
N ILE A 107 -1.94 3.09 -11.36
CA ILE A 107 -0.89 3.09 -10.31
C ILE A 107 0.08 4.26 -10.49
N THR A 108 0.32 4.72 -11.72
CA THR A 108 1.22 5.86 -11.98
C THR A 108 0.61 7.22 -11.63
N ARG A 109 -0.70 7.27 -11.34
CA ARG A 109 -1.40 8.52 -11.02
C ARG A 109 -1.39 8.80 -9.52
N ALA A 110 -1.01 10.01 -9.15
CA ALA A 110 -1.08 10.45 -7.75
C ALA A 110 -2.50 10.32 -7.18
N ARG A 111 -3.51 10.56 -8.01
CA ARG A 111 -4.93 10.49 -7.65
C ARG A 111 -5.37 9.07 -7.26
N PHE A 112 -4.82 8.03 -7.88
CA PHE A 112 -5.06 6.64 -7.47
C PHE A 112 -4.69 6.43 -6.00
N TRP A 113 -3.51 6.89 -5.60
CA TRP A 113 -3.03 6.77 -4.22
C TRP A 113 -3.84 7.63 -3.26
N GLN A 114 -4.27 8.81 -3.71
CA GLN A 114 -5.16 9.66 -2.93
C GLN A 114 -6.48 8.93 -2.64
N VAL A 115 -7.15 8.35 -3.63
CA VAL A 115 -8.39 7.60 -3.47
C VAL A 115 -8.20 6.43 -2.50
N LEU A 116 -7.14 5.63 -2.62
CA LEU A 116 -6.87 4.53 -1.70
C LEU A 116 -6.74 4.98 -0.24
N THR A 117 -6.28 6.21 0.00
CA THR A 117 -6.01 6.72 1.36
C THR A 117 -7.15 7.56 1.94
N THR A 118 -7.98 8.18 1.10
CA THR A 118 -9.04 9.12 1.55
C THR A 118 -10.44 8.53 1.50
N GLU A 119 -10.75 7.74 0.46
CA GLU A 119 -12.12 7.25 0.29
C GLU A 119 -12.47 6.14 1.29
N GLU A 120 -13.72 6.05 1.66
CA GLU A 120 -14.22 4.96 2.49
C GLU A 120 -14.40 3.69 1.67
N GLY A 121 -14.27 2.51 2.29
CA GLY A 121 -14.53 1.23 1.64
C GLY A 121 -16.01 0.87 1.64
N SER A 122 -16.38 -0.07 0.77
CA SER A 122 -17.73 -0.63 0.75
C SER A 122 -18.08 -1.31 2.08
N THR A 123 -19.29 -1.07 2.57
CA THR A 123 -19.81 -1.70 3.78
C THR A 123 -20.53 -3.02 3.50
N GLU A 124 -20.83 -3.31 2.25
CA GLU A 124 -21.48 -4.54 1.83
C GLU A 124 -20.44 -5.65 1.52
N PRO A 125 -20.81 -6.90 1.72
CA PRO A 125 -20.01 -8.02 1.22
C PRO A 125 -19.90 -7.96 -0.30
N ASN A 126 -18.70 -8.18 -0.84
CA ASN A 126 -18.46 -8.24 -2.27
C ASN A 126 -17.77 -9.57 -2.66
N GLN A 127 -17.43 -9.73 -3.94
CA GLN A 127 -16.74 -10.94 -4.44
C GLN A 127 -15.41 -11.25 -3.75
N HIS A 128 -14.82 -10.29 -3.03
CA HIS A 128 -13.54 -10.44 -2.33
C HIS A 128 -13.69 -10.74 -0.84
N GLY A 129 -14.95 -10.79 -0.34
CA GLY A 129 -15.24 -11.18 1.03
C GLY A 129 -16.12 -10.18 1.79
N PRO A 130 -16.30 -10.41 3.11
CA PRO A 130 -17.07 -9.53 3.97
C PRO A 130 -16.37 -8.17 4.12
N ALA A 131 -17.17 -7.12 4.36
CA ALA A 131 -16.63 -5.80 4.67
C ALA A 131 -15.75 -5.83 5.93
N PRO A 132 -14.63 -5.07 5.96
CA PRO A 132 -13.87 -4.88 7.17
C PRO A 132 -14.75 -4.27 8.27
N ALA A 133 -14.61 -4.77 9.50
CA ALA A 133 -15.45 -4.34 10.64
C ALA A 133 -15.28 -2.86 11.03
N ASP A 134 -14.23 -2.23 10.58
CA ASP A 134 -13.90 -0.82 10.84
C ASP A 134 -14.25 0.12 9.68
N ASN A 135 -14.90 -0.37 8.62
CA ASN A 135 -15.49 0.52 7.62
C ASN A 135 -16.73 1.19 8.23
N PRO A 136 -16.81 2.53 8.21
CA PRO A 136 -17.99 3.24 8.68
C PRO A 136 -19.20 2.95 7.77
N VAL A 137 -20.39 2.98 8.34
CA VAL A 137 -21.61 2.92 7.55
C VAL A 137 -21.68 4.21 6.72
N PRO A 138 -21.79 4.15 5.39
CA PRO A 138 -21.83 5.34 4.56
C PRO A 138 -23.11 6.13 4.83
N LEU A 139 -22.98 7.46 4.92
CA LEU A 139 -24.10 8.39 4.98
C LEU A 139 -24.77 8.61 3.61
N ILE A 140 -24.12 8.16 2.56
CA ILE A 140 -24.53 8.31 1.16
C ILE A 140 -24.74 6.91 0.57
N ASN A 141 -25.63 6.80 -0.41
CA ASN A 141 -25.84 5.54 -1.13
C ASN A 141 -24.53 5.04 -1.73
N GLU A 142 -24.25 3.75 -1.59
CA GLU A 142 -23.01 3.13 -2.09
C GLU A 142 -22.80 3.32 -3.61
N GLN A 143 -23.87 3.38 -4.38
CA GLN A 143 -23.78 3.65 -5.83
C GLN A 143 -23.28 5.05 -6.11
N ASP A 144 -23.82 6.05 -5.42
CA ASP A 144 -23.40 7.44 -5.56
C ASP A 144 -21.94 7.63 -5.14
N LEU A 145 -21.49 6.89 -4.09
CA LEU A 145 -20.10 6.88 -3.66
C LEU A 145 -19.17 6.29 -4.72
N LYS A 146 -19.57 5.15 -5.34
CA LYS A 146 -18.77 4.52 -6.40
C LYS A 146 -18.68 5.40 -7.64
N GLU A 147 -19.76 6.06 -8.02
CA GLU A 147 -19.77 7.01 -9.15
C GLU A 147 -18.86 8.22 -8.89
N ASP A 148 -18.91 8.79 -7.68
CA ASP A 148 -18.03 9.90 -7.27
C ASP A 148 -16.55 9.50 -7.30
N ILE A 149 -16.21 8.28 -6.82
CA ILE A 149 -14.84 7.77 -6.89
C ILE A 149 -14.41 7.52 -8.34
N LEU A 150 -15.28 6.94 -9.17
CA LEU A 150 -15.01 6.75 -10.59
C LEU A 150 -14.79 8.08 -11.30
N GLN A 151 -15.63 9.09 -11.01
CA GLN A 151 -15.46 10.44 -11.53
C GLN A 151 -14.11 11.02 -11.10
N LYS A 152 -13.74 10.92 -9.84
CA LYS A 152 -12.43 11.39 -9.34
C LYS A 152 -11.24 10.70 -10.01
N LEU A 153 -11.37 9.43 -10.38
CA LEU A 153 -10.29 8.66 -10.99
C LEU A 153 -10.16 8.88 -12.50
N PHE A 154 -11.28 9.10 -13.20
CA PHE A 154 -11.32 8.98 -14.66
C PHE A 154 -11.73 10.26 -15.42
N VAL A 155 -12.46 11.20 -14.81
CA VAL A 155 -12.92 12.41 -15.53
C VAL A 155 -11.78 13.34 -15.95
N ASP A 156 -10.65 13.35 -15.24
CA ASP A 156 -9.48 14.13 -15.66
C ASP A 156 -8.70 13.50 -16.84
N LEU A 157 -9.13 12.33 -17.34
CA LEU A 157 -8.49 11.67 -18.49
C LEU A 157 -8.70 12.44 -19.78
N ASP A 158 -9.88 13.02 -19.97
CA ASP A 158 -10.23 13.73 -21.20
C ASP A 158 -9.53 15.10 -21.27
N SER A 159 -9.25 15.72 -20.11
CA SER A 159 -8.60 17.03 -20.08
C SER A 159 -7.08 16.98 -20.33
N GLU A 160 -6.39 15.89 -19.97
CA GLU A 160 -4.95 15.75 -20.24
C GLU A 160 -4.64 15.32 -21.68
N THR A 161 -5.57 14.62 -22.34
CA THR A 161 -5.39 14.19 -23.74
C THR A 161 -5.64 15.29 -24.75
N ASP A 162 -6.46 16.30 -24.42
CA ASP A 162 -6.72 17.45 -25.32
C ASP A 162 -5.60 18.50 -25.30
N GLY A 163 -4.73 18.50 -24.30
CA GLY A 163 -3.56 19.39 -24.22
C GLY A 163 -2.32 18.92 -25.00
N LEU A 164 -2.36 17.74 -25.62
CA LEU A 164 -1.24 17.12 -26.35
C LEU A 164 -1.46 17.02 -27.88
N LYS A 165 -2.44 17.75 -28.41
CA LYS A 165 -2.65 17.87 -29.88
C LYS A 165 -2.11 19.16 -30.43
#